data_c5264251d8d2943799272deea84450f8
#
_entry.id   c5264251d8d2943799272deea84450f8
#
_cell.length_a   1.000
_cell.length_b   1.000
_cell.length_c   1.000
_cell.angle_alpha   90.00
_cell.angle_beta   90.00
_cell.angle_gamma   90.00
#
_symmetry.space_group_name_H-M   'P 1'
#
loop_
_entity.id
_entity.type
_entity.pdbx_description
1 polymer ?
#
loop_
_entity_poly.entity_id
_entity_poly.type
_entity_poly.pdbx_seq_one_letter_code
_entity_poly.pdbx_strand_id
1 'polypeptide(L)'
;MSDEHTDPATNGASGDGSKNAAADAAGVAPDISVCIVEPQTPGNVGTIARAMKNFGLSDLLLVDPPEIEPDGEAYGFAGHARQDVLPEAEEVSFEEVCANYHTVGFTAITGEDSRKHVRFPYATPESLVDQLRGVDAPVALVFGREDKGLSNEELEQLDQVASIPADPDYPVMNLGQAATVTLYELRTLTLENGETQLPDIDAHRADPEEVERLHDYWDEFLQSMGHREHKHEKTERMLRRLVGRANPTDREVTTLLGVLRRATDQLDERRKLLDELDEEDELRR
;
A
#
# COMPACT_ATOMS: atom_id res chain seq x y z
N MET A 1 -42.74 -16.65 57.03
CA MET A 1 -41.69 -17.64 57.34
C MET A 1 -40.73 -17.56 56.17
N SER A 2 -39.81 -16.73 56.42
CA SER A 2 -38.34 -16.95 56.54
C SER A 2 -37.71 -16.95 55.13
N ASP A 3 -37.09 -15.87 54.68
CA ASP A 3 -35.64 -15.49 54.85
C ASP A 3 -34.76 -16.45 54.09
N GLU A 4 -33.87 -16.07 53.25
CA GLU A 4 -32.67 -15.22 53.26
C GLU A 4 -32.17 -15.08 51.84
N HIS A 5 -31.91 -13.93 51.30
CA HIS A 5 -30.65 -13.19 51.32
C HIS A 5 -29.42 -14.00 50.89
N THR A 6 -28.88 -13.70 49.71
CA THR A 6 -27.46 -13.27 49.54
C THR A 6 -27.15 -12.93 48.08
N ASP A 7 -26.86 -11.67 47.88
CA ASP A 7 -25.95 -11.18 46.82
C ASP A 7 -24.49 -11.43 47.28
N PRO A 8 -23.54 -11.63 46.39
CA PRO A 8 -22.58 -10.58 46.09
C PRO A 8 -22.10 -10.50 44.66
N ALA A 9 -22.14 -9.31 44.14
CA ALA A 9 -20.99 -8.44 43.79
C ALA A 9 -19.96 -8.95 42.74
N THR A 10 -19.95 -8.16 41.68
CA THR A 10 -18.77 -7.61 40.96
C THR A 10 -17.73 -8.55 40.42
N ASN A 11 -17.53 -8.55 39.10
CA ASN A 11 -16.32 -7.98 38.59
C ASN A 11 -16.45 -7.67 37.08
N GLY A 12 -16.17 -6.43 36.72
CA GLY A 12 -16.03 -5.98 35.37
C GLY A 12 -14.77 -6.53 34.73
N ALA A 13 -14.88 -6.84 33.47
CA ALA A 13 -13.78 -6.87 32.54
C ALA A 13 -14.28 -6.27 31.23
N SER A 14 -14.13 -4.97 31.13
CA SER A 14 -14.06 -4.28 29.85
C SER A 14 -12.71 -4.65 29.24
N GLY A 15 -12.73 -5.31 28.10
CA GLY A 15 -11.53 -5.72 27.38
C GLY A 15 -11.87 -5.89 25.92
N ASP A 16 -11.57 -4.85 25.16
CA ASP A 16 -11.05 -4.90 23.79
C ASP A 16 -11.70 -5.92 22.83
N GLY A 17 -12.92 -5.60 22.38
CA GLY A 17 -13.63 -6.32 21.31
C GLY A 17 -13.70 -5.55 19.98
N SER A 18 -12.96 -4.42 19.82
CA SER A 18 -13.13 -3.53 18.66
C SER A 18 -12.11 -3.69 17.54
N LYS A 19 -11.07 -4.49 17.71
CA LYS A 19 -10.04 -4.68 16.66
C LYS A 19 -10.25 -5.93 15.78
N ASN A 20 -11.03 -6.90 16.21
CA ASN A 20 -11.26 -8.12 15.43
C ASN A 20 -12.54 -8.09 14.55
N ALA A 21 -13.40 -7.12 14.69
CA ALA A 21 -14.64 -7.05 13.89
C ALA A 21 -14.44 -6.46 12.49
N ALA A 22 -13.31 -5.81 12.21
CA ALA A 22 -12.99 -5.28 10.88
C ALA A 22 -12.25 -6.29 9.99
N ALA A 23 -11.62 -7.31 10.58
CA ALA A 23 -10.92 -8.36 9.84
C ALA A 23 -11.87 -9.47 9.36
N ASP A 24 -12.98 -9.72 10.05
CA ASP A 24 -13.96 -10.75 9.68
C ASP A 24 -14.95 -10.31 8.56
N ALA A 25 -14.91 -9.06 8.14
CA ALA A 25 -15.74 -8.54 7.04
C ALA A 25 -14.98 -8.45 5.70
N ALA A 26 -13.69 -8.75 5.66
CA ALA A 26 -12.92 -8.84 4.42
C ALA A 26 -13.16 -10.24 3.83
N GLY A 27 -14.01 -10.33 2.80
CA GLY A 27 -14.20 -11.56 2.01
C GLY A 27 -12.84 -12.11 1.56
N VAL A 28 -12.75 -13.43 1.43
CA VAL A 28 -11.55 -14.10 0.89
C VAL A 28 -11.27 -13.52 -0.49
N ALA A 29 -10.03 -13.14 -0.76
CA ALA A 29 -9.64 -12.68 -2.08
C ALA A 29 -9.83 -13.84 -3.09
N PRO A 30 -10.41 -13.60 -4.28
CA PRO A 30 -10.56 -14.63 -5.29
C PRO A 30 -9.21 -15.04 -5.88
N ASP A 31 -9.16 -16.24 -6.45
CA ASP A 31 -8.06 -16.65 -7.32
C ASP A 31 -8.09 -15.78 -8.59
N ILE A 32 -6.97 -15.11 -8.90
CA ILE A 32 -6.91 -14.19 -10.03
C ILE A 32 -5.92 -14.71 -11.07
N SER A 33 -6.41 -14.89 -12.29
CA SER A 33 -5.63 -15.21 -13.48
C SER A 33 -5.54 -14.00 -14.42
N VAL A 34 -4.49 -13.93 -15.22
CA VAL A 34 -4.35 -12.94 -16.29
C VAL A 34 -4.57 -13.63 -17.63
N CYS A 35 -5.49 -13.11 -18.44
CA CYS A 35 -5.77 -13.61 -19.76
C CYS A 35 -5.36 -12.57 -20.83
N ILE A 36 -4.64 -13.02 -21.85
CA ILE A 36 -4.24 -12.20 -22.99
C ILE A 36 -4.84 -12.78 -24.26
N VAL A 37 -5.66 -11.98 -24.94
CA VAL A 37 -6.33 -12.37 -26.17
C VAL A 37 -5.52 -11.94 -27.38
N GLU A 38 -5.10 -12.89 -28.20
CA GLU A 38 -4.33 -12.71 -29.44
C GLU A 38 -3.17 -11.71 -29.30
N PRO A 39 -2.23 -11.93 -28.36
CA PRO A 39 -1.06 -11.07 -28.22
C PRO A 39 -0.26 -11.08 -29.52
N GLN A 40 0.07 -9.90 -30.03
CA GLN A 40 0.81 -9.78 -31.32
C GLN A 40 2.32 -9.78 -31.10
N THR A 41 2.77 -9.35 -29.90
CA THR A 41 4.18 -9.20 -29.58
C THR A 41 4.55 -10.12 -28.42
N PRO A 42 5.37 -11.16 -28.63
CA PRO A 42 5.80 -12.06 -27.55
C PRO A 42 6.45 -11.34 -26.36
N GLY A 43 7.14 -10.23 -26.60
CA GLY A 43 7.74 -9.40 -25.56
C GLY A 43 6.74 -8.82 -24.57
N ASN A 44 5.50 -8.53 -25.01
CA ASN A 44 4.44 -8.08 -24.11
C ASN A 44 3.97 -9.22 -23.18
N VAL A 45 3.87 -10.45 -23.70
CA VAL A 45 3.56 -11.65 -22.89
C VAL A 45 4.61 -11.82 -21.80
N GLY A 46 5.90 -11.72 -22.15
CA GLY A 46 7.00 -11.78 -21.18
C GLY A 46 6.95 -10.66 -20.14
N THR A 47 6.64 -9.45 -20.57
CA THR A 47 6.48 -8.29 -19.67
C THR A 47 5.34 -8.49 -18.69
N ILE A 48 4.22 -9.02 -19.16
CA ILE A 48 3.04 -9.32 -18.31
C ILE A 48 3.37 -10.45 -17.33
N ALA A 49 3.97 -11.55 -17.78
CA ALA A 49 4.39 -12.63 -16.90
C ALA A 49 5.31 -12.12 -15.77
N ARG A 50 6.23 -11.22 -16.10
CA ARG A 50 7.07 -10.55 -15.08
C ARG A 50 6.28 -9.70 -14.11
N ALA A 51 5.31 -8.92 -14.60
CA ALA A 51 4.44 -8.12 -13.75
C ALA A 51 3.58 -9.00 -12.84
N MET A 52 3.04 -10.10 -13.34
CA MET A 52 2.31 -11.09 -12.56
C MET A 52 3.13 -11.60 -11.38
N LYS A 53 4.36 -12.02 -11.64
CA LYS A 53 5.28 -12.49 -10.59
C LYS A 53 5.62 -11.41 -9.57
N ASN A 54 5.76 -10.15 -9.99
CA ASN A 54 6.00 -9.03 -9.08
C ASN A 54 4.84 -8.80 -8.10
N PHE A 55 3.63 -9.17 -8.50
CA PHE A 55 2.41 -8.98 -7.71
C PHE A 55 1.76 -10.29 -7.24
N GLY A 56 2.53 -11.38 -7.17
CA GLY A 56 2.11 -12.62 -6.54
C GLY A 56 1.16 -13.51 -7.36
N LEU A 57 1.13 -13.33 -8.68
CA LEU A 57 0.31 -14.12 -9.60
C LEU A 57 1.15 -15.07 -10.44
N SER A 58 0.59 -16.26 -10.75
CA SER A 58 1.21 -17.29 -11.59
C SER A 58 0.37 -17.69 -12.80
N ASP A 59 -0.95 -17.60 -12.71
CA ASP A 59 -1.87 -18.21 -13.67
C ASP A 59 -2.07 -17.33 -14.90
N LEU A 60 -1.32 -17.63 -15.96
CA LEU A 60 -1.35 -16.92 -17.24
C LEU A 60 -2.12 -17.74 -18.28
N LEU A 61 -3.21 -17.16 -18.78
CA LEU A 61 -4.06 -17.71 -19.84
C LEU A 61 -3.77 -16.98 -21.16
N LEU A 62 -3.60 -17.74 -22.22
CA LEU A 62 -3.33 -17.21 -23.55
C LEU A 62 -4.40 -17.70 -24.54
N VAL A 63 -5.07 -16.78 -25.21
CA VAL A 63 -6.02 -17.09 -26.27
C VAL A 63 -5.35 -16.75 -27.61
N ASP A 64 -5.24 -17.75 -28.46
CA ASP A 64 -4.63 -17.66 -29.80
C ASP A 64 -3.26 -16.92 -29.78
N PRO A 65 -2.28 -17.31 -28.92
CA PRO A 65 -0.99 -16.67 -28.85
C PRO A 65 -0.13 -16.95 -30.08
N PRO A 66 0.82 -16.05 -30.41
CA PRO A 66 1.88 -16.41 -31.34
C PRO A 66 2.78 -17.51 -30.74
N GLU A 67 3.60 -18.15 -31.55
CA GLU A 67 4.57 -19.12 -31.05
C GLU A 67 5.54 -18.46 -30.03
N ILE A 68 5.60 -19.02 -28.83
CA ILE A 68 6.46 -18.55 -27.73
C ILE A 68 7.66 -19.50 -27.61
N GLU A 69 8.76 -19.12 -28.23
CA GLU A 69 9.99 -19.90 -28.18
C GLU A 69 10.71 -19.74 -26.82
N PRO A 70 11.25 -20.82 -26.22
CA PRO A 70 11.91 -20.78 -24.90
C PRO A 70 13.11 -19.80 -24.84
N ASP A 71 13.80 -19.54 -25.96
CA ASP A 71 14.90 -18.57 -26.05
C ASP A 71 14.46 -17.27 -26.77
N GLY A 72 13.16 -17.12 -27.01
CA GLY A 72 12.58 -16.01 -27.76
C GLY A 72 12.38 -14.74 -26.94
N GLU A 73 11.70 -13.79 -27.56
CA GLU A 73 11.50 -12.45 -27.01
C GLU A 73 10.72 -12.47 -25.69
N ALA A 74 9.69 -13.31 -25.56
CA ALA A 74 8.89 -13.42 -24.35
C ALA A 74 9.76 -13.78 -23.14
N TYR A 75 10.62 -14.79 -23.28
CA TYR A 75 11.56 -15.22 -22.24
C TYR A 75 12.62 -14.15 -21.93
N GLY A 76 12.99 -13.34 -22.91
CA GLY A 76 13.92 -12.22 -22.73
C GLY A 76 13.36 -11.15 -21.80
N PHE A 77 12.07 -10.83 -21.90
CA PHE A 77 11.38 -9.81 -21.10
C PHE A 77 10.81 -10.32 -19.76
N ALA A 78 10.61 -11.63 -19.62
CA ALA A 78 9.99 -12.23 -18.44
C ALA A 78 10.82 -12.17 -17.15
N GLY A 79 12.13 -11.93 -17.25
CA GLY A 79 12.99 -11.96 -16.07
C GLY A 79 12.95 -13.33 -15.38
N HIS A 80 12.65 -13.39 -14.07
CA HIS A 80 12.52 -14.65 -13.33
C HIS A 80 11.21 -15.41 -13.63
N ALA A 81 10.17 -14.76 -14.17
CA ALA A 81 8.92 -15.40 -14.57
C ALA A 81 9.09 -16.41 -15.73
N ARG A 82 10.25 -16.41 -16.41
CA ARG A 82 10.62 -17.46 -17.39
C ARG A 82 10.83 -18.85 -16.79
N GLN A 83 10.91 -18.98 -15.46
CA GLN A 83 11.17 -20.23 -14.77
C GLN A 83 9.89 -20.92 -14.31
N ASP A 84 8.82 -20.18 -14.20
CA ASP A 84 7.52 -20.62 -13.65
C ASP A 84 6.34 -20.10 -14.50
N VAL A 85 6.02 -18.81 -14.46
CA VAL A 85 4.80 -18.25 -15.09
C VAL A 85 4.69 -18.54 -16.59
N LEU A 86 5.77 -18.33 -17.37
CA LEU A 86 5.72 -18.59 -18.81
C LEU A 86 5.65 -20.07 -19.18
N PRO A 87 6.45 -20.98 -18.55
CA PRO A 87 6.34 -22.40 -18.83
C PRO A 87 5.01 -23.04 -18.42
N GLU A 88 4.31 -22.45 -17.44
CA GLU A 88 3.03 -22.92 -16.93
C GLU A 88 1.84 -22.18 -17.57
N ALA A 89 2.10 -21.26 -18.52
CA ALA A 89 1.04 -20.56 -19.24
C ALA A 89 0.16 -21.55 -20.03
N GLU A 90 -1.15 -21.41 -19.89
CA GLU A 90 -2.13 -22.27 -20.53
C GLU A 90 -2.69 -21.61 -21.78
N GLU A 91 -2.69 -22.35 -22.91
CA GLU A 91 -3.41 -21.94 -24.11
C GLU A 91 -4.86 -22.42 -24.00
N VAL A 92 -5.82 -21.48 -24.04
CA VAL A 92 -7.25 -21.72 -23.84
C VAL A 92 -8.05 -20.99 -24.91
N SER A 93 -9.30 -21.44 -25.14
CA SER A 93 -10.22 -20.67 -25.98
C SER A 93 -10.87 -19.52 -25.19
N PHE A 94 -11.31 -18.48 -25.90
CA PHE A 94 -12.00 -17.36 -25.27
C PHE A 94 -13.31 -17.80 -24.61
N GLU A 95 -14.01 -18.77 -25.20
CA GLU A 95 -15.22 -19.35 -24.66
C GLU A 95 -14.97 -20.09 -23.33
N GLU A 96 -13.83 -20.76 -23.20
CA GLU A 96 -13.45 -21.42 -21.94
C GLU A 96 -13.18 -20.42 -20.83
N VAL A 97 -12.56 -19.27 -21.15
CA VAL A 97 -12.35 -18.19 -20.18
C VAL A 97 -13.70 -17.63 -19.72
N CYS A 98 -14.62 -17.34 -20.65
CA CYS A 98 -15.94 -16.82 -20.30
C CYS A 98 -16.79 -17.82 -19.51
N ALA A 99 -16.59 -19.13 -19.72
CA ALA A 99 -17.37 -20.17 -19.05
C ALA A 99 -16.90 -20.50 -17.64
N ASN A 100 -15.60 -20.37 -17.35
CA ASN A 100 -14.98 -20.85 -16.12
C ASN A 100 -14.59 -19.74 -15.13
N TYR A 101 -14.55 -18.47 -15.56
CA TYR A 101 -14.07 -17.36 -14.76
C TYR A 101 -15.11 -16.25 -14.68
N HIS A 102 -15.07 -15.49 -13.60
CA HIS A 102 -15.65 -14.16 -13.58
C HIS A 102 -14.69 -13.21 -14.33
N THR A 103 -15.14 -12.67 -15.44
CA THR A 103 -14.29 -12.00 -16.42
C THR A 103 -14.32 -10.47 -16.29
N VAL A 104 -13.14 -9.84 -16.30
CA VAL A 104 -12.99 -8.38 -16.32
C VAL A 104 -12.19 -7.95 -17.55
N GLY A 105 -12.82 -7.38 -18.55
CA GLY A 105 -12.19 -6.93 -19.79
C GLY A 105 -11.66 -5.51 -19.69
N PHE A 106 -10.41 -5.29 -20.09
CA PHE A 106 -9.77 -3.98 -20.05
C PHE A 106 -9.85 -3.26 -21.40
N THR A 107 -10.27 -1.99 -21.38
CA THR A 107 -10.36 -1.13 -22.55
C THR A 107 -9.88 0.29 -22.25
N ALA A 108 -9.16 0.90 -23.19
CA ALA A 108 -8.80 2.32 -23.12
C ALA A 108 -9.93 3.25 -23.56
N ILE A 109 -10.92 2.72 -24.28
CA ILE A 109 -12.03 3.49 -24.86
C ILE A 109 -13.28 3.18 -24.05
N THR A 110 -13.81 4.16 -23.34
CA THR A 110 -15.07 4.07 -22.60
C THR A 110 -16.20 4.75 -23.36
N GLY A 111 -17.44 4.32 -23.13
CA GLY A 111 -18.61 4.95 -23.70
C GLY A 111 -19.18 6.04 -22.80
N GLU A 112 -19.64 7.15 -23.38
CA GLU A 112 -20.32 8.21 -22.63
C GLU A 112 -21.84 7.94 -22.45
N ASP A 113 -22.46 7.15 -23.33
CA ASP A 113 -23.89 6.83 -23.28
C ASP A 113 -24.11 5.37 -22.78
N SER A 114 -24.49 5.26 -21.51
CA SER A 114 -24.81 4.00 -20.84
C SER A 114 -25.90 3.14 -21.52
N ARG A 115 -26.66 3.72 -22.44
CA ARG A 115 -27.78 3.03 -23.10
C ARG A 115 -27.39 2.36 -24.42
N LYS A 116 -26.21 2.67 -24.95
CA LYS A 116 -25.80 2.26 -26.29
C LYS A 116 -24.42 1.64 -26.38
N HIS A 117 -23.69 1.51 -25.28
CA HIS A 117 -22.30 1.14 -25.31
C HIS A 117 -22.01 -0.12 -24.49
N VAL A 118 -21.40 -1.11 -25.13
CA VAL A 118 -20.89 -2.35 -24.50
C VAL A 118 -19.77 -2.07 -23.48
N ARG A 119 -19.24 -0.85 -23.47
CA ARG A 119 -18.13 -0.41 -22.62
C ARG A 119 -18.57 0.44 -21.43
N PHE A 120 -19.84 0.39 -21.08
CA PHE A 120 -20.41 1.10 -19.95
C PHE A 120 -21.48 0.21 -19.25
N PRO A 121 -21.55 0.14 -17.90
CA PRO A 121 -20.67 0.82 -16.94
C PRO A 121 -19.26 0.21 -16.95
N TYR A 122 -18.27 1.00 -16.54
CA TYR A 122 -16.90 0.51 -16.37
C TYR A 122 -16.42 0.76 -14.94
N ALA A 123 -15.51 -0.11 -14.48
CA ALA A 123 -14.77 0.04 -13.24
C ALA A 123 -13.38 0.66 -13.49
N THR A 124 -12.77 1.23 -12.46
CA THR A 124 -11.34 1.54 -12.47
C THR A 124 -10.58 0.43 -11.73
N PRO A 125 -9.28 0.20 -11.99
CA PRO A 125 -8.51 -0.80 -11.26
C PRO A 125 -8.59 -0.63 -9.74
N GLU A 126 -8.59 0.60 -9.23
CA GLU A 126 -8.78 0.91 -7.82
C GLU A 126 -10.15 0.40 -7.31
N SER A 127 -11.24 0.67 -8.05
CA SER A 127 -12.58 0.26 -7.65
C SER A 127 -12.81 -1.25 -7.77
N LEU A 128 -12.03 -1.96 -8.59
CA LEU A 128 -12.10 -3.41 -8.71
C LEU A 128 -11.67 -4.12 -7.42
N VAL A 129 -10.80 -3.53 -6.61
CA VAL A 129 -10.35 -4.14 -5.35
C VAL A 129 -11.54 -4.51 -4.46
N ASP A 130 -12.46 -3.58 -4.26
CA ASP A 130 -13.64 -3.82 -3.41
C ASP A 130 -14.68 -4.71 -4.11
N GLN A 131 -14.85 -4.57 -5.43
CA GLN A 131 -15.82 -5.35 -6.20
C GLN A 131 -15.43 -6.84 -6.27
N LEU A 132 -14.15 -7.14 -6.48
CA LEU A 132 -13.67 -8.51 -6.61
C LEU A 132 -13.62 -9.27 -5.28
N ARG A 133 -13.49 -8.61 -4.14
CA ARG A 133 -13.58 -9.26 -2.82
C ARG A 133 -14.91 -9.97 -2.57
N GLY A 134 -15.96 -9.60 -3.28
CA GLY A 134 -17.27 -10.21 -3.16
C GLY A 134 -17.56 -11.33 -4.18
N VAL A 135 -16.61 -11.65 -5.05
CA VAL A 135 -16.77 -12.65 -6.11
C VAL A 135 -16.36 -14.03 -5.57
N ASP A 136 -17.33 -14.97 -5.57
CA ASP A 136 -17.11 -16.37 -5.16
C ASP A 136 -16.86 -17.26 -6.39
N ALA A 137 -15.89 -16.85 -7.22
CA ALA A 137 -15.46 -17.58 -8.42
C ALA A 137 -14.02 -17.16 -8.76
N PRO A 138 -13.25 -17.98 -9.49
CA PRO A 138 -11.98 -17.54 -10.03
C PRO A 138 -12.20 -16.38 -11.00
N VAL A 139 -11.29 -15.41 -10.99
CA VAL A 139 -11.37 -14.16 -11.77
C VAL A 139 -10.34 -14.18 -12.90
N ALA A 140 -10.74 -13.81 -14.11
CA ALA A 140 -9.83 -13.57 -15.22
C ALA A 140 -9.78 -12.08 -15.58
N LEU A 141 -8.58 -11.48 -15.49
CA LEU A 141 -8.30 -10.13 -15.97
C LEU A 141 -7.94 -10.23 -17.46
N VAL A 142 -8.86 -9.81 -18.32
CA VAL A 142 -8.77 -10.03 -19.77
C VAL A 142 -8.25 -8.81 -20.49
N PHE A 143 -7.09 -8.94 -21.13
CA PHE A 143 -6.46 -7.92 -21.95
C PHE A 143 -6.50 -8.31 -23.43
N GLY A 144 -6.80 -7.37 -24.29
CA GLY A 144 -6.88 -7.62 -25.72
C GLY A 144 -5.56 -7.31 -26.46
N ARG A 145 -5.63 -7.38 -27.78
CA ARG A 145 -4.54 -7.12 -28.74
C ARG A 145 -3.95 -5.71 -28.57
N GLU A 146 -2.70 -5.56 -28.92
CA GLU A 146 -1.98 -4.28 -28.78
C GLU A 146 -2.55 -3.18 -29.70
N ASP A 147 -2.99 -3.52 -30.91
CA ASP A 147 -3.45 -2.56 -31.92
C ASP A 147 -4.94 -2.20 -31.81
N LYS A 148 -5.79 -3.14 -31.35
CA LYS A 148 -7.26 -2.97 -31.36
C LYS A 148 -7.90 -3.19 -29.99
N GLY A 149 -7.17 -3.77 -29.05
CA GLY A 149 -7.74 -4.21 -27.77
C GLY A 149 -8.74 -5.36 -27.94
N LEU A 150 -9.73 -5.41 -27.07
CA LEU A 150 -10.86 -6.33 -27.17
C LEU A 150 -11.90 -5.78 -28.14
N SER A 151 -12.46 -6.66 -28.99
CA SER A 151 -13.58 -6.32 -29.87
C SER A 151 -14.87 -6.06 -29.08
N ASN A 152 -15.88 -5.48 -29.72
CA ASN A 152 -17.17 -5.31 -29.08
C ASN A 152 -17.87 -6.65 -28.79
N GLU A 153 -17.73 -7.60 -29.72
CA GLU A 153 -18.27 -8.96 -29.57
C GLU A 153 -17.64 -9.71 -28.41
N GLU A 154 -16.35 -9.50 -28.14
CA GLU A 154 -15.66 -10.07 -26.97
C GLU A 154 -16.12 -9.38 -25.68
N LEU A 155 -16.17 -8.03 -25.67
CA LEU A 155 -16.62 -7.27 -24.50
C LEU A 155 -18.08 -7.59 -24.09
N GLU A 156 -18.96 -7.91 -25.06
CA GLU A 156 -20.34 -8.30 -24.79
C GLU A 156 -20.47 -9.66 -24.07
N GLN A 157 -19.44 -10.50 -24.11
CA GLN A 157 -19.42 -11.82 -23.46
C GLN A 157 -18.78 -11.76 -22.06
N LEU A 158 -18.14 -10.64 -21.68
CA LEU A 158 -17.48 -10.49 -20.38
C LEU A 158 -18.43 -9.94 -19.32
N ASP A 159 -18.20 -10.33 -18.07
CA ASP A 159 -19.05 -9.96 -16.93
C ASP A 159 -18.88 -8.49 -16.55
N GLN A 160 -17.65 -7.96 -16.65
CA GLN A 160 -17.32 -6.58 -16.31
C GLN A 160 -16.37 -5.96 -17.32
N VAL A 161 -16.42 -4.63 -17.40
CA VAL A 161 -15.49 -3.83 -18.19
C VAL A 161 -14.73 -2.90 -17.23
N ALA A 162 -13.43 -2.77 -17.43
CA ALA A 162 -12.58 -1.86 -16.68
C ALA A 162 -11.78 -0.94 -17.61
N SER A 163 -11.46 0.23 -17.11
CA SER A 163 -10.63 1.20 -17.81
C SER A 163 -9.66 1.86 -16.83
N ILE A 164 -8.41 1.99 -17.25
CA ILE A 164 -7.37 2.69 -16.48
C ILE A 164 -7.52 4.19 -16.75
N PRO A 165 -7.73 5.02 -15.72
CA PRO A 165 -7.75 6.46 -15.88
C PRO A 165 -6.40 6.97 -16.42
N ALA A 166 -6.42 7.64 -17.57
CA ALA A 166 -5.25 8.19 -18.23
C ALA A 166 -5.57 9.58 -18.82
N ASP A 167 -4.55 10.23 -19.39
CA ASP A 167 -4.74 11.51 -20.07
C ASP A 167 -5.75 11.36 -21.21
N PRO A 168 -6.78 12.23 -21.30
CA PRO A 168 -7.81 12.13 -22.32
C PRO A 168 -7.28 12.29 -23.76
N ASP A 169 -6.16 12.99 -23.92
CA ASP A 169 -5.52 13.16 -25.23
C ASP A 169 -4.68 11.95 -25.64
N TYR A 170 -4.27 11.10 -24.67
CA TYR A 170 -3.47 9.90 -24.92
C TYR A 170 -3.81 8.75 -23.96
N PRO A 171 -5.03 8.17 -24.04
CA PRO A 171 -5.49 7.17 -23.06
C PRO A 171 -4.96 5.76 -23.32
N VAL A 172 -4.43 5.46 -24.51
CA VAL A 172 -3.99 4.12 -24.88
C VAL A 172 -2.61 3.81 -24.31
N MET A 173 -2.51 2.75 -23.55
CA MET A 173 -1.26 2.25 -22.98
C MET A 173 -0.75 1.03 -23.75
N ASN A 174 0.57 0.80 -23.72
CA ASN A 174 1.12 -0.49 -24.10
C ASN A 174 0.52 -1.61 -23.23
N LEU A 175 0.31 -2.78 -23.82
CA LEU A 175 -0.35 -3.92 -23.17
C LEU A 175 0.33 -4.31 -21.85
N GLY A 176 1.65 -4.44 -21.82
CA GLY A 176 2.41 -4.75 -20.62
C GLY A 176 2.32 -3.66 -19.53
N GLN A 177 2.23 -2.37 -19.95
CA GLN A 177 2.03 -1.27 -19.03
C GLN A 177 0.62 -1.29 -18.41
N ALA A 178 -0.40 -1.52 -19.22
CA ALA A 178 -1.78 -1.61 -18.75
C ALA A 178 -1.95 -2.74 -17.72
N ALA A 179 -1.41 -3.92 -18.02
CA ALA A 179 -1.40 -5.04 -17.08
C ALA A 179 -0.64 -4.69 -15.79
N THR A 180 0.54 -4.09 -15.89
CA THR A 180 1.35 -3.72 -14.71
C THR A 180 0.62 -2.73 -13.79
N VAL A 181 -0.01 -1.69 -14.34
CA VAL A 181 -0.79 -0.71 -13.56
C VAL A 181 -1.98 -1.39 -12.87
N THR A 182 -2.70 -2.22 -13.61
CA THR A 182 -3.84 -2.99 -13.06
C THR A 182 -3.39 -3.88 -11.89
N LEU A 183 -2.36 -4.67 -12.08
CA LEU A 183 -1.84 -5.59 -11.05
C LEU A 183 -1.29 -4.84 -9.83
N TYR A 184 -0.68 -3.67 -10.04
CA TYR A 184 -0.26 -2.82 -8.93
C TYR A 184 -1.44 -2.36 -8.07
N GLU A 185 -2.55 -1.94 -8.67
CA GLU A 185 -3.74 -1.55 -7.92
C GLU A 185 -4.38 -2.75 -7.19
N LEU A 186 -4.43 -3.90 -7.84
CA LEU A 186 -4.99 -5.13 -7.27
C LEU A 186 -4.06 -5.86 -6.27
N ARG A 187 -2.84 -5.38 -6.04
CA ARG A 187 -1.84 -6.05 -5.18
C ARG A 187 -2.32 -6.41 -3.78
N THR A 188 -3.28 -5.69 -3.24
CA THR A 188 -3.88 -5.99 -1.93
C THR A 188 -4.80 -7.21 -1.94
N LEU A 189 -5.14 -7.72 -3.13
CA LEU A 189 -5.87 -8.97 -3.33
C LEU A 189 -4.93 -10.15 -3.62
N THR A 190 -3.77 -9.87 -4.22
CA THR A 190 -2.89 -10.90 -4.79
C THR A 190 -1.67 -11.20 -3.92
N LEU A 191 -1.22 -10.24 -3.09
CA LEU A 191 -0.11 -10.47 -2.16
C LEU A 191 -0.64 -11.04 -0.85
N GLU A 192 -0.04 -12.13 -0.40
CA GLU A 192 -0.39 -12.79 0.85
C GLU A 192 -0.32 -11.78 2.02
N ASN A 193 -1.43 -11.65 2.76
CA ASN A 193 -1.56 -10.73 3.90
C ASN A 193 -1.24 -9.25 3.61
N GLY A 194 -1.20 -8.85 2.33
CA GLY A 194 -0.77 -7.50 1.92
C GLY A 194 0.72 -7.22 2.17
N GLU A 195 1.51 -8.26 2.45
CA GLU A 195 2.95 -8.13 2.68
C GLU A 195 3.67 -7.65 1.43
N THR A 196 4.40 -6.56 1.55
CA THR A 196 5.29 -6.05 0.53
C THR A 196 6.74 -6.14 1.01
N GLN A 197 7.71 -5.99 0.07
CA GLN A 197 9.13 -5.92 0.44
C GLN A 197 9.50 -4.68 1.25
N LEU A 198 8.57 -3.74 1.42
CA LEU A 198 8.81 -2.54 2.22
C LEU A 198 8.68 -2.89 3.71
N PRO A 199 9.62 -2.41 4.55
CA PRO A 199 9.49 -2.58 5.97
C PRO A 199 8.23 -1.86 6.47
N ASP A 200 7.58 -2.44 7.46
CA ASP A 200 6.47 -1.77 8.15
C ASP A 200 7.00 -0.53 8.87
N ILE A 201 6.69 0.63 8.30
CA ILE A 201 7.12 1.92 8.85
C ILE A 201 6.41 2.21 10.17
N ASP A 202 5.18 1.72 10.34
CA ASP A 202 4.40 1.96 11.56
C ASP A 202 4.96 1.17 12.76
N ALA A 203 5.57 -0.01 12.52
CA ALA A 203 6.26 -0.79 13.56
C ALA A 203 7.53 -0.11 14.10
N HIS A 204 8.02 0.92 13.43
CA HIS A 204 9.21 1.69 13.83
C HIS A 204 8.89 3.12 14.30
N ARG A 205 7.62 3.45 14.46
CA ARG A 205 7.20 4.75 15.00
C ARG A 205 7.55 4.85 16.47
N ALA A 206 7.98 6.05 16.88
CA ALA A 206 8.28 6.32 18.25
C ALA A 206 7.04 6.17 19.14
N ASP A 207 7.23 5.55 20.30
CA ASP A 207 6.19 5.49 21.33
C ASP A 207 5.75 6.91 21.72
N PRO A 208 4.45 7.17 21.88
CA PRO A 208 3.94 8.46 22.36
C PRO A 208 4.63 8.98 23.62
N GLU A 209 4.99 8.08 24.57
CA GLU A 209 5.73 8.45 25.79
C GLU A 209 7.15 8.94 25.47
N GLU A 210 7.82 8.33 24.50
CA GLU A 210 9.15 8.78 24.05
C GLU A 210 9.09 10.15 23.35
N VAL A 211 8.02 10.39 22.58
CA VAL A 211 7.78 11.69 21.95
C VAL A 211 7.50 12.77 23.00
N GLU A 212 6.71 12.48 24.05
CA GLU A 212 6.51 13.44 25.15
C GLU A 212 7.81 13.71 25.89
N ARG A 213 8.65 12.68 26.16
CA ARG A 213 9.99 12.90 26.72
C ARG A 213 10.85 13.82 25.86
N LEU A 214 10.74 13.72 24.53
CA LEU A 214 11.45 14.64 23.65
C LEU A 214 10.99 16.10 23.84
N HIS A 215 9.71 16.32 24.08
CA HIS A 215 9.18 17.65 24.38
C HIS A 215 9.67 18.17 25.74
N ASP A 216 9.71 17.32 26.75
CA ASP A 216 10.22 17.68 28.09
C ASP A 216 11.71 18.08 28.02
N TYR A 217 12.55 17.27 27.37
CA TYR A 217 13.97 17.59 27.16
C TYR A 217 14.18 18.86 26.31
N TRP A 218 13.30 19.14 25.37
CA TRP A 218 13.34 20.39 24.62
C TRP A 218 13.05 21.59 25.50
N ASP A 219 12.09 21.50 26.40
CA ASP A 219 11.76 22.53 27.38
C ASP A 219 12.95 22.80 28.32
N GLU A 220 13.53 21.77 28.91
CA GLU A 220 14.73 21.85 29.73
C GLU A 220 15.89 22.52 28.98
N PHE A 221 16.12 22.14 27.74
CA PHE A 221 17.16 22.73 26.91
C PHE A 221 16.92 24.23 26.67
N LEU A 222 15.69 24.64 26.36
CA LEU A 222 15.35 26.04 26.20
C LEU A 222 15.59 26.86 27.47
N GLN A 223 15.29 26.29 28.62
CA GLN A 223 15.55 26.92 29.92
C GLN A 223 17.06 27.05 30.18
N SER A 224 17.82 25.96 29.98
CA SER A 224 19.28 25.94 30.21
C SER A 224 20.04 26.91 29.30
N MET A 225 19.57 27.08 28.04
CA MET A 225 20.19 28.07 27.13
C MET A 225 19.74 29.50 27.37
N GLY A 226 18.84 29.77 28.31
CA GLY A 226 18.32 31.10 28.60
C GLY A 226 17.43 31.65 27.48
N HIS A 227 16.61 30.78 26.87
CA HIS A 227 15.69 31.23 25.83
C HIS A 227 14.71 32.28 26.38
N ARG A 228 14.43 33.30 25.58
CA ARG A 228 13.58 34.43 25.99
C ARG A 228 12.21 33.96 26.43
N GLU A 229 11.83 34.24 27.69
CA GLU A 229 10.61 33.81 28.34
C GLU A 229 9.34 34.09 27.50
N HIS A 230 9.22 35.29 26.92
CA HIS A 230 8.06 35.66 26.09
C HIS A 230 7.96 34.90 24.74
N LYS A 231 8.98 34.15 24.35
CA LYS A 231 8.99 33.28 23.14
C LYS A 231 8.94 31.78 23.44
N HIS A 232 9.10 31.41 24.70
CA HIS A 232 9.26 30.04 25.15
C HIS A 232 8.08 29.15 24.67
N GLU A 233 6.86 29.45 25.10
CA GLU A 233 5.65 28.72 24.69
C GLU A 233 5.44 28.65 23.18
N LYS A 234 5.84 29.69 22.44
CA LYS A 234 5.72 29.69 20.98
C LYS A 234 6.68 28.69 20.37
N THR A 235 7.90 28.61 20.90
CA THR A 235 8.94 27.70 20.41
C THR A 235 8.60 26.25 20.73
N GLU A 236 8.07 25.98 21.92
CA GLU A 236 7.56 24.64 22.29
C GLU A 236 6.44 24.19 21.36
N ARG A 237 5.41 25.03 21.18
CA ARG A 237 4.30 24.71 20.27
C ARG A 237 4.76 24.48 18.83
N MET A 238 5.79 25.21 18.40
CA MET A 238 6.38 25.01 17.08
C MET A 238 7.01 23.63 16.95
N LEU A 239 7.84 23.23 17.94
CA LEU A 239 8.45 21.90 17.92
C LEU A 239 7.40 20.80 17.97
N ARG A 240 6.43 20.88 18.89
CA ARG A 240 5.34 19.91 19.01
C ARG A 240 4.61 19.69 17.69
N ARG A 241 4.32 20.77 16.95
CA ARG A 241 3.69 20.70 15.63
C ARG A 241 4.61 20.12 14.54
N LEU A 242 5.91 20.39 14.63
CA LEU A 242 6.90 19.84 13.69
C LEU A 242 7.03 18.32 13.90
N VAL A 243 7.26 17.90 15.13
CA VAL A 243 7.39 16.50 15.52
C VAL A 243 6.10 15.71 15.21
N GLY A 244 4.93 16.27 15.56
CA GLY A 244 3.64 15.63 15.27
C GLY A 244 3.37 15.44 13.77
N ARG A 245 3.82 16.36 12.90
CA ARG A 245 3.71 16.20 11.44
C ARG A 245 4.76 15.25 10.87
N ALA A 246 5.95 15.22 11.47
CA ALA A 246 7.03 14.33 11.03
C ALA A 246 6.72 12.86 11.36
N ASN A 247 5.92 12.61 12.40
CA ASN A 247 5.60 11.26 12.88
C ASN A 247 6.88 10.40 12.99
N PRO A 248 7.82 10.79 13.88
CA PRO A 248 9.19 10.27 13.87
C PRO A 248 9.28 8.80 14.28
N THR A 249 10.35 8.16 13.86
CA THR A 249 10.72 6.82 14.28
C THR A 249 11.39 6.82 15.66
N ASP A 250 11.40 5.66 16.36
CA ASP A 250 12.11 5.45 17.61
C ASP A 250 13.56 5.92 17.54
N ARG A 251 14.24 5.60 16.46
CA ARG A 251 15.65 5.95 16.27
C ARG A 251 15.85 7.47 16.15
N GLU A 252 14.95 8.16 15.50
CA GLU A 252 15.01 9.63 15.36
C GLU A 252 14.78 10.30 16.69
N VAL A 253 13.76 9.87 17.44
CA VAL A 253 13.47 10.38 18.80
C VAL A 253 14.64 10.11 19.74
N THR A 254 15.14 8.88 19.80
CA THR A 254 16.30 8.51 20.63
C THR A 254 17.53 9.36 20.29
N THR A 255 17.78 9.60 19.00
CA THR A 255 18.90 10.42 18.55
C THR A 255 18.76 11.88 19.02
N LEU A 256 17.57 12.46 18.86
CA LEU A 256 17.29 13.83 19.31
C LEU A 256 17.38 13.97 20.83
N LEU A 257 16.83 13.03 21.58
CA LEU A 257 16.97 12.95 23.04
C LEU A 257 18.43 12.95 23.46
N GLY A 258 19.27 12.13 22.82
CA GLY A 258 20.69 12.09 23.11
C GLY A 258 21.43 13.39 22.83
N VAL A 259 21.05 14.11 21.76
CA VAL A 259 21.62 15.42 21.43
C VAL A 259 21.20 16.48 22.44
N LEU A 260 19.91 16.57 22.74
CA LEU A 260 19.36 17.56 23.69
C LEU A 260 19.97 17.36 25.09
N ARG A 261 19.96 16.14 25.60
CA ARG A 261 20.55 15.82 26.91
C ARG A 261 22.00 16.28 27.00
N ARG A 262 22.82 15.91 26.00
CA ARG A 262 24.23 16.30 25.99
C ARG A 262 24.41 17.82 25.92
N ALA A 263 23.56 18.51 25.14
CA ALA A 263 23.62 19.98 25.05
C ALA A 263 23.22 20.65 26.36
N THR A 264 22.18 20.15 27.03
CA THR A 264 21.75 20.65 28.36
C THR A 264 22.83 20.43 29.41
N ASP A 265 23.42 19.23 29.49
CA ASP A 265 24.50 18.92 30.43
C ASP A 265 25.70 19.88 30.25
N GLN A 266 26.09 20.18 29.01
CA GLN A 266 27.19 21.11 28.72
C GLN A 266 26.86 22.56 29.11
N LEU A 267 25.62 22.99 28.92
CA LEU A 267 25.19 24.32 29.33
C LEU A 267 25.18 24.48 30.85
N ASP A 268 24.71 23.50 31.56
CA ASP A 268 24.65 23.49 33.01
C ASP A 268 26.05 23.40 33.63
N GLU A 269 26.97 22.61 33.09
CA GLU A 269 28.37 22.55 33.50
C GLU A 269 29.04 23.92 33.31
N ARG A 270 28.83 24.53 32.14
CA ARG A 270 29.36 25.87 31.88
C ARG A 270 28.82 26.92 32.85
N ARG A 271 27.54 26.86 33.21
CA ARG A 271 26.93 27.80 34.18
C ARG A 271 27.58 27.64 35.54
N LYS A 272 27.74 26.41 36.02
CA LYS A 272 28.43 26.13 37.31
C LYS A 272 29.83 26.71 37.35
N LEU A 273 30.63 26.53 36.29
CA LEU A 273 31.98 27.10 36.20
C LEU A 273 31.99 28.61 36.23
N LEU A 274 31.01 29.28 35.63
CA LEU A 274 30.88 30.73 35.65
C LEU A 274 30.51 31.22 37.06
N ASP A 275 29.57 30.54 37.73
CA ASP A 275 29.16 30.88 39.09
C ASP A 275 30.35 30.72 40.09
N GLU A 276 31.13 29.64 39.94
CA GLU A 276 32.35 29.43 40.73
C GLU A 276 33.42 30.53 40.54
N LEU A 277 33.61 31.01 39.30
CA LEU A 277 34.53 32.08 38.98
C LEU A 277 34.07 33.43 39.56
N ASP A 278 32.77 33.72 39.49
CA ASP A 278 32.20 34.95 40.04
C ASP A 278 32.33 34.96 41.59
N GLU A 279 32.08 33.82 42.25
CA GLU A 279 32.29 33.69 43.73
C GLU A 279 33.77 33.89 44.11
N GLU A 280 34.72 33.32 43.34
CA GLU A 280 36.16 33.52 43.60
C GLU A 280 36.58 34.98 43.43
N ASP A 281 36.01 35.68 42.44
CA ASP A 281 36.31 37.10 42.22
C ASP A 281 35.68 38.03 43.30
N GLU A 282 34.52 37.65 43.85
CA GLU A 282 33.94 38.37 45.00
C GLU A 282 34.76 38.18 46.28
N LEU A 283 35.32 36.99 46.50
CA LEU A 283 36.20 36.71 47.68
C LEU A 283 37.56 37.44 47.61
N ARG A 284 37.99 37.87 46.44
CA ARG A 284 39.24 38.60 46.20
C ARG A 284 39.13 40.11 46.36
N ARG A 285 37.91 40.66 46.47
CA ARG A 285 37.60 42.07 46.66
C ARG A 285 37.38 42.40 48.13
#